data_2876b9a5a6fbd589096ec32bc9b2333f
#
_entry.id   2876b9a5a6fbd589096ec32bc9b2333f
#
_cell.length_a   1.000
_cell.length_b   1.000
_cell.length_c   1.000
_cell.angle_alpha   90.00
_cell.angle_beta   90.00
_cell.angle_gamma   90.00
#
_symmetry.space_group_name_H-M   'P 1'
#
loop_
_entity.id
_entity.type
_entity.pdbx_description
1 polymer ?
#
loop_
_entity_poly.entity_id
_entity_poly.type
_entity_poly.pdbx_seq_one_letter_code
_entity_poly.pdbx_strand_id
1 'polypeptide(L)'
;MGGKKSKAATSKDVKLVGRKNTACEETLTSSDRIRKHIVMQFGYNVLSFARQVLQNLVVLNLWGNQLTSLPPEIGQLRNLKVLFAYHNHLTDIPEELGSCTNLEVLSLANNQLASLPDSLTALTNLQKLNLSHNNIVYIPACVYSMKKLVFLHVACNRLENIAEHIQALADLKILIVEENCIHCLPKMLCYLTKLELLNVDYNDIQNVPAEMHQLNRLQKLASHPLDKGLHIMHNPLLKPIKEVLDGGLQALYNYLKGN
;
A
#
# COMPACT_ATOMS: atom_id res chain seq x y z
N MET A 1 52.18 -11.21 22.37
CA MET A 1 51.55 -11.08 21.04
C MET A 1 50.05 -11.41 21.17
N GLY A 2 49.24 -10.43 21.37
CA GLY A 2 47.81 -10.56 21.59
C GLY A 2 47.04 -10.11 20.36
N GLY A 3 46.52 -11.08 19.57
CA GLY A 3 45.66 -10.80 18.43
C GLY A 3 44.28 -10.32 18.89
N LYS A 4 43.95 -9.03 18.65
CA LYS A 4 42.60 -8.53 18.80
C LYS A 4 41.75 -9.08 17.65
N LYS A 5 40.83 -10.00 17.97
CA LYS A 5 39.73 -10.37 17.07
C LYS A 5 38.81 -9.18 16.95
N SER A 6 38.71 -8.60 15.74
CA SER A 6 37.70 -7.63 15.39
C SER A 6 36.32 -8.29 15.45
N LYS A 7 35.47 -7.84 16.36
CA LYS A 7 34.05 -8.21 16.35
C LYS A 7 33.41 -7.65 15.08
N ALA A 8 32.93 -8.53 14.24
CA ALA A 8 32.06 -8.17 13.13
C ALA A 8 30.84 -7.42 13.68
N ALA A 9 30.61 -6.21 13.18
CA ALA A 9 29.44 -5.41 13.50
C ALA A 9 28.20 -6.16 13.02
N THR A 10 27.34 -6.57 13.94
CA THR A 10 26.01 -7.08 13.62
C THR A 10 25.25 -6.03 12.83
N SER A 11 24.68 -6.43 11.69
CA SER A 11 23.91 -5.57 10.81
C SER A 11 22.74 -4.96 11.58
N LYS A 12 22.87 -3.72 12.04
CA LYS A 12 21.74 -2.93 12.51
C LYS A 12 21.00 -2.44 11.28
N ASP A 13 19.68 -2.63 11.27
CA ASP A 13 18.79 -2.09 10.26
C ASP A 13 19.10 -0.62 9.98
N VAL A 14 19.54 -0.32 8.76
CA VAL A 14 19.84 1.05 8.36
C VAL A 14 18.52 1.70 7.97
N LYS A 15 18.08 2.68 8.78
CA LYS A 15 16.90 3.52 8.50
C LYS A 15 17.35 4.87 8.00
N LEU A 16 16.91 5.25 6.81
CA LEU A 16 17.07 6.60 6.29
C LEU A 16 15.73 7.34 6.41
N VAL A 17 15.72 8.43 7.16
CA VAL A 17 14.53 9.28 7.40
C VAL A 17 14.85 10.69 6.91
N GLY A 18 14.13 11.15 5.87
CA GLY A 18 14.19 12.51 5.40
C GLY A 18 13.04 13.36 5.95
N ARG A 19 13.32 14.53 6.50
CA ARG A 19 12.32 15.55 6.85
C ARG A 19 12.65 16.87 6.17
N LYS A 20 11.62 17.71 5.94
CA LYS A 20 11.80 19.10 5.49
C LYS A 20 12.84 19.82 6.35
N ASN A 21 13.82 20.45 5.69
CA ASN A 21 14.86 21.23 6.35
C ASN A 21 14.33 22.58 6.86
N THR A 22 14.45 22.80 8.16
CA THR A 22 14.72 24.11 8.72
C THR A 22 16.12 24.06 9.31
N ALA A 23 16.93 25.04 8.98
CA ALA A 23 18.35 25.11 9.23
C ALA A 23 18.77 24.76 10.66
N CYS A 24 19.71 23.83 10.79
CA CYS A 24 20.71 23.81 11.84
C CYS A 24 21.90 22.98 11.36
N GLU A 25 22.98 23.66 11.00
CA GLU A 25 24.29 23.06 10.76
C GLU A 25 24.98 22.86 12.09
N GLU A 26 24.87 21.68 12.69
CA GLU A 26 25.76 21.26 13.76
C GLU A 26 26.07 19.77 13.66
N THR A 27 27.37 19.47 13.57
CA THR A 27 28.08 18.19 13.76
C THR A 27 27.32 16.91 13.35
N LEU A 28 27.14 16.74 12.06
CA LEU A 28 26.55 15.53 11.49
C LEU A 28 27.59 14.41 11.42
N THR A 29 27.24 13.22 11.91
CA THR A 29 28.01 12.00 11.67
C THR A 29 28.06 11.68 10.16
N SER A 30 28.99 10.86 9.71
CA SER A 30 29.05 10.41 8.30
C SER A 30 27.74 9.80 7.82
N SER A 31 27.01 9.07 8.69
CA SER A 31 25.68 8.54 8.41
C SER A 31 24.62 9.64 8.24
N ASP A 32 24.71 10.72 8.99
CA ASP A 32 23.77 11.85 8.90
C ASP A 32 24.02 12.72 7.67
N ARG A 33 25.27 12.81 7.20
CA ARG A 33 25.60 13.44 5.91
C ARG A 33 25.05 12.66 4.74
N ILE A 34 25.10 11.34 4.79
CA ILE A 34 24.46 10.46 3.79
C ILE A 34 22.94 10.65 3.82
N ARG A 35 22.32 10.75 5.00
CA ARG A 35 20.88 11.06 5.16
C ARG A 35 20.51 12.39 4.50
N LYS A 36 21.25 13.48 4.76
CA LYS A 36 20.98 14.79 4.16
C LYS A 36 21.13 14.76 2.64
N HIS A 37 22.15 14.11 2.10
CA HIS A 37 22.43 14.08 0.67
C HIS A 37 21.41 13.28 -0.12
N ILE A 38 20.95 12.12 0.39
CA ILE A 38 19.91 11.32 -0.24
C ILE A 38 18.57 12.07 -0.24
N VAL A 39 18.28 12.86 0.79
CA VAL A 39 17.04 13.64 0.90
C VAL A 39 17.05 14.90 0.04
N MET A 40 18.19 15.58 -0.13
CA MET A 40 18.28 16.85 -0.84
C MET A 40 18.63 16.74 -2.33
N GLN A 41 19.27 15.65 -2.74
CA GLN A 41 19.72 15.43 -4.10
C GLN A 41 19.41 14.00 -4.55
N PHE A 42 18.12 13.64 -4.66
CA PHE A 42 17.73 12.55 -5.54
C PHE A 42 17.91 13.00 -7.00
N GLY A 43 19.05 13.63 -7.27
CA GLY A 43 19.56 14.03 -8.56
C GLY A 43 20.86 13.29 -8.83
N TYR A 44 20.82 12.36 -9.72
CA TYR A 44 21.84 11.69 -10.54
C TYR A 44 23.19 11.23 -9.94
N ASN A 45 23.70 11.75 -8.80
CA ASN A 45 25.09 11.47 -8.37
C ASN A 45 25.26 10.81 -7.00
N VAL A 46 24.21 10.64 -6.20
CA VAL A 46 24.37 10.13 -4.82
C VAL A 46 24.32 8.61 -4.73
N LEU A 47 23.55 7.95 -5.58
CA LEU A 47 23.48 6.49 -5.58
C LEU A 47 24.77 5.84 -6.13
N SER A 48 25.51 6.51 -6.99
CA SER A 48 26.80 5.98 -7.50
C SER A 48 27.88 5.96 -6.42
N PHE A 49 27.91 6.96 -5.53
CA PHE A 49 28.89 7.01 -4.43
C PHE A 49 28.51 6.09 -3.26
N ALA A 50 27.20 5.84 -3.08
CA ALA A 50 26.67 5.06 -1.97
C ALA A 50 26.54 3.55 -2.29
N ARG A 51 27.01 3.07 -3.45
CA ARG A 51 26.82 1.69 -3.92
C ARG A 51 27.07 0.62 -2.85
N GLN A 52 28.11 0.79 -2.04
CA GLN A 52 28.48 -0.18 -1.01
C GLN A 52 27.67 -0.04 0.29
N VAL A 53 27.25 1.18 0.64
CA VAL A 53 26.48 1.45 1.87
C VAL A 53 24.98 1.17 1.66
N LEU A 54 24.48 1.44 0.44
CA LEU A 54 23.05 1.25 0.11
C LEU A 54 22.70 -0.21 -0.20
N GLN A 55 23.67 -1.07 -0.52
CA GLN A 55 23.41 -2.51 -0.73
C GLN A 55 22.80 -3.19 0.49
N ASN A 56 23.04 -2.68 1.71
CA ASN A 56 22.50 -3.22 2.95
C ASN A 56 21.26 -2.45 3.46
N LEU A 57 20.73 -1.53 2.67
CA LEU A 57 19.58 -0.73 3.08
C LEU A 57 18.32 -1.59 3.12
N VAL A 58 17.70 -1.66 4.30
CA VAL A 58 16.47 -2.42 4.54
C VAL A 58 15.24 -1.50 4.56
N VAL A 59 15.38 -0.29 5.08
CA VAL A 59 14.28 0.68 5.20
C VAL A 59 14.70 2.00 4.59
N LEU A 60 13.95 2.47 3.57
CA LEU A 60 14.09 3.79 2.98
C LEU A 60 12.83 4.62 3.26
N ASN A 61 13.03 5.74 3.93
CA ASN A 61 11.94 6.65 4.25
C ASN A 61 12.16 8.03 3.60
N LEU A 62 11.30 8.33 2.61
CA LEU A 62 11.30 9.55 1.81
C LEU A 62 10.04 10.39 2.01
N TRP A 63 9.22 10.12 3.06
CA TRP A 63 7.95 10.78 3.27
C TRP A 63 8.09 12.30 3.49
N GLY A 64 7.08 13.04 3.07
CA GLY A 64 6.99 14.47 3.36
C GLY A 64 8.05 15.33 2.66
N ASN A 65 8.46 14.93 1.45
CA ASN A 65 9.38 15.69 0.59
C ASN A 65 8.61 16.33 -0.60
N GLN A 66 9.32 16.79 -1.61
CA GLN A 66 8.80 17.41 -2.84
C GLN A 66 9.26 16.61 -4.07
N LEU A 67 9.39 15.28 -3.93
CA LEU A 67 9.87 14.42 -5.01
C LEU A 67 8.80 14.31 -6.09
N THR A 68 9.17 14.55 -7.34
CA THR A 68 8.32 14.37 -8.52
C THR A 68 8.52 13.02 -9.18
N SER A 69 9.69 12.38 -8.96
CA SER A 69 10.04 11.05 -9.45
C SER A 69 10.99 10.35 -8.49
N LEU A 70 11.12 9.04 -8.62
CA LEU A 70 12.18 8.24 -8.00
C LEU A 70 13.21 7.88 -9.08
N PRO A 71 14.53 7.90 -8.77
CA PRO A 71 15.53 7.56 -9.75
C PRO A 71 15.54 6.05 -10.05
N PRO A 72 15.87 5.63 -11.30
CA PRO A 72 15.96 4.22 -11.68
C PRO A 72 16.92 3.40 -10.80
N GLU A 73 17.95 4.05 -10.24
CA GLU A 73 18.94 3.43 -9.36
C GLU A 73 18.33 2.85 -8.07
N ILE A 74 17.08 3.21 -7.73
CA ILE A 74 16.35 2.58 -6.63
C ILE A 74 16.29 1.06 -6.78
N GLY A 75 16.27 0.54 -8.02
CA GLY A 75 16.29 -0.88 -8.31
C GLY A 75 17.58 -1.60 -7.89
N GLN A 76 18.65 -0.86 -7.51
CA GLN A 76 19.88 -1.44 -6.98
C GLN A 76 19.76 -1.83 -5.50
N LEU A 77 18.73 -1.36 -4.79
CA LEU A 77 18.49 -1.62 -3.38
C LEU A 77 17.88 -3.01 -3.14
N ARG A 78 18.62 -4.07 -3.48
CA ARG A 78 18.14 -5.45 -3.49
C ARG A 78 17.70 -5.98 -2.11
N ASN A 79 18.20 -5.38 -1.02
CA ASN A 79 17.84 -5.75 0.35
C ASN A 79 16.70 -4.90 0.93
N LEU A 80 16.16 -3.97 0.14
CA LEU A 80 15.09 -3.08 0.59
C LEU A 80 13.82 -3.89 0.89
N LYS A 81 13.32 -3.76 2.14
CA LYS A 81 12.09 -4.37 2.62
C LYS A 81 10.96 -3.35 2.80
N VAL A 82 11.30 -2.10 3.13
CA VAL A 82 10.32 -1.07 3.42
C VAL A 82 10.67 0.21 2.66
N LEU A 83 9.73 0.69 1.85
CA LEU A 83 9.80 1.99 1.19
C LEU A 83 8.60 2.85 1.60
N PHE A 84 8.88 3.98 2.22
CA PHE A 84 7.91 5.05 2.48
C PHE A 84 8.23 6.25 1.59
N ALA A 85 7.38 6.52 0.59
CA ALA A 85 7.48 7.68 -0.29
C ALA A 85 6.17 8.48 -0.35
N TYR A 86 5.34 8.37 0.72
CA TYR A 86 4.09 9.09 0.84
C TYR A 86 4.29 10.60 1.12
N HIS A 87 3.27 11.41 0.82
CA HIS A 87 3.33 12.88 0.90
C HIS A 87 4.48 13.46 0.06
N ASN A 88 4.48 13.16 -1.23
CA ASN A 88 5.36 13.73 -2.25
C ASN A 88 4.51 14.21 -3.44
N HIS A 89 5.13 14.42 -4.60
CA HIS A 89 4.49 14.82 -5.85
C HIS A 89 4.77 13.83 -6.97
N LEU A 90 4.91 12.53 -6.62
CA LEU A 90 5.26 11.50 -7.59
C LEU A 90 4.13 11.32 -8.62
N THR A 91 4.46 11.44 -9.90
CA THR A 91 3.55 11.20 -11.03
C THR A 91 3.65 9.78 -11.56
N ASP A 92 4.81 9.16 -11.38
CA ASP A 92 5.12 7.81 -11.82
C ASP A 92 6.09 7.10 -10.86
N ILE A 93 6.28 5.81 -11.09
CA ILE A 93 7.24 4.96 -10.37
C ILE A 93 8.13 4.29 -11.42
N PRO A 94 9.46 4.30 -11.24
CA PRO A 94 10.38 3.71 -12.21
C PRO A 94 10.22 2.17 -12.24
N GLU A 95 10.33 1.60 -13.43
CA GLU A 95 10.24 0.15 -13.64
C GLU A 95 11.26 -0.63 -12.81
N GLU A 96 12.42 -0.05 -12.59
CA GLU A 96 13.52 -0.63 -11.83
C GLU A 96 13.15 -0.94 -10.37
N LEU A 97 12.11 -0.29 -9.81
CA LEU A 97 11.62 -0.63 -8.48
C LEU A 97 11.18 -2.11 -8.39
N GLY A 98 10.72 -2.71 -9.50
CA GLY A 98 10.41 -4.14 -9.59
C GLY A 98 11.61 -5.04 -9.27
N SER A 99 12.83 -4.52 -9.37
CA SER A 99 14.04 -5.24 -8.96
C SER A 99 14.24 -5.37 -7.45
N CYS A 100 13.50 -4.61 -6.63
CA CYS A 100 13.53 -4.68 -5.17
C CYS A 100 12.66 -5.85 -4.67
N THR A 101 12.93 -7.07 -5.11
CA THR A 101 12.07 -8.25 -4.89
C THR A 101 11.91 -8.67 -3.42
N ASN A 102 12.74 -8.12 -2.51
CA ASN A 102 12.59 -8.31 -1.07
C ASN A 102 11.62 -7.32 -0.40
N LEU A 103 10.98 -6.44 -1.19
CA LEU A 103 10.07 -5.44 -0.65
C LEU A 103 8.84 -6.09 -0.02
N GLU A 104 8.60 -5.76 1.25
CA GLU A 104 7.48 -6.24 2.06
C GLU A 104 6.43 -5.15 2.30
N VAL A 105 6.86 -3.88 2.38
CA VAL A 105 5.99 -2.72 2.62
C VAL A 105 6.31 -1.61 1.64
N LEU A 106 5.28 -1.16 0.92
CA LEU A 106 5.35 -0.02 -0.01
C LEU A 106 4.22 0.97 0.31
N SER A 107 4.59 2.22 0.65
CA SER A 107 3.64 3.29 0.84
C SER A 107 3.94 4.45 -0.10
N LEU A 108 2.99 4.70 -1.01
CA LEU A 108 3.01 5.74 -2.03
C LEU A 108 1.80 6.69 -1.87
N ALA A 109 1.18 6.71 -0.70
CA ALA A 109 0.01 7.53 -0.42
C ALA A 109 0.29 9.02 -0.58
N ASN A 110 -0.75 9.81 -0.86
CA ASN A 110 -0.64 11.27 -1.02
C ASN A 110 0.45 11.64 -2.05
N ASN A 111 0.24 11.19 -3.29
CA ASN A 111 1.04 11.52 -4.47
C ASN A 111 0.09 11.85 -5.65
N GLN A 112 0.57 11.79 -6.88
CA GLN A 112 -0.20 12.10 -8.10
C GLN A 112 -0.21 10.92 -9.08
N LEU A 113 -0.06 9.70 -8.57
CA LEU A 113 0.05 8.49 -9.38
C LEU A 113 -1.28 8.17 -10.08
N ALA A 114 -1.24 7.88 -11.37
CA ALA A 114 -2.39 7.37 -12.12
C ALA A 114 -2.36 5.83 -12.25
N SER A 115 -1.17 5.22 -12.19
CA SER A 115 -0.96 3.77 -12.27
C SER A 115 0.39 3.39 -11.63
N LEU A 116 0.73 2.11 -11.70
CA LEU A 116 2.03 1.54 -11.35
C LEU A 116 2.56 0.75 -12.56
N PRO A 117 3.90 0.68 -12.75
CA PRO A 117 4.49 -0.07 -13.85
C PRO A 117 4.31 -1.58 -13.69
N ASP A 118 4.20 -2.29 -14.82
CA ASP A 118 4.00 -3.75 -14.84
C ASP A 118 5.17 -4.53 -14.23
N SER A 119 6.37 -3.97 -14.24
CA SER A 119 7.55 -4.57 -13.61
C SER A 119 7.36 -4.86 -12.11
N LEU A 120 6.43 -4.16 -11.44
CA LEU A 120 6.12 -4.43 -10.02
C LEU A 120 5.44 -5.79 -9.80
N THR A 121 5.05 -6.52 -10.85
CA THR A 121 4.63 -7.94 -10.74
C THR A 121 5.71 -8.81 -10.08
N ALA A 122 6.98 -8.39 -10.14
CA ALA A 122 8.11 -9.08 -9.50
C ALA A 122 8.14 -8.92 -7.97
N LEU A 123 7.35 -8.02 -7.38
CA LEU A 123 7.30 -7.78 -5.93
C LEU A 123 6.47 -8.84 -5.19
N THR A 124 6.78 -10.10 -5.40
CA THR A 124 6.01 -11.26 -4.87
C THR A 124 6.09 -11.41 -3.35
N ASN A 125 6.96 -10.67 -2.67
CA ASN A 125 7.06 -10.64 -1.21
C ASN A 125 6.27 -9.49 -0.58
N LEU A 126 5.61 -8.64 -1.38
CA LEU A 126 4.89 -7.48 -0.85
C LEU A 126 3.68 -7.93 -0.02
N GLN A 127 3.61 -7.42 1.21
CA GLN A 127 2.57 -7.72 2.18
C GLN A 127 1.65 -6.51 2.44
N LYS A 128 2.18 -5.30 2.35
CA LYS A 128 1.42 -4.06 2.60
C LYS A 128 1.66 -3.07 1.47
N LEU A 129 0.56 -2.65 0.83
CA LEU A 129 0.56 -1.63 -0.21
C LEU A 129 -0.42 -0.52 0.16
N ASN A 130 0.08 0.71 0.21
CA ASN A 130 -0.74 1.90 0.40
C ASN A 130 -0.58 2.84 -0.80
N LEU A 131 -1.68 3.04 -1.53
CA LEU A 131 -1.81 3.91 -2.71
C LEU A 131 -2.89 4.98 -2.48
N SER A 132 -3.35 5.20 -1.24
CA SER A 132 -4.42 6.16 -0.96
C SER A 132 -4.04 7.58 -1.36
N HIS A 133 -5.07 8.42 -1.63
CA HIS A 133 -4.88 9.81 -2.06
C HIS A 133 -3.95 9.93 -3.28
N ASN A 134 -4.37 9.34 -4.39
CA ASN A 134 -3.71 9.43 -5.70
C ASN A 134 -4.77 9.69 -6.80
N ASN A 135 -4.44 9.45 -8.07
CA ASN A 135 -5.33 9.64 -9.22
C ASN A 135 -5.66 8.32 -9.92
N ILE A 136 -5.69 7.21 -9.20
CA ILE A 136 -5.83 5.85 -9.73
C ILE A 136 -7.29 5.60 -10.12
N VAL A 137 -7.53 5.23 -11.38
CA VAL A 137 -8.87 4.90 -11.90
C VAL A 137 -9.16 3.41 -11.81
N TYR A 138 -8.14 2.56 -11.94
CA TYR A 138 -8.24 1.10 -11.82
C TYR A 138 -7.09 0.58 -10.98
N ILE A 139 -7.34 -0.41 -10.12
CA ILE A 139 -6.25 -1.06 -9.38
C ILE A 139 -5.24 -1.60 -10.40
N PRO A 140 -3.96 -1.18 -10.34
CA PRO A 140 -2.96 -1.56 -11.33
C PRO A 140 -2.82 -3.09 -11.47
N ALA A 141 -2.69 -3.60 -12.69
CA ALA A 141 -2.67 -5.05 -12.96
C ALA A 141 -1.58 -5.79 -12.19
N CYS A 142 -0.41 -5.16 -12.01
CA CYS A 142 0.70 -5.73 -11.23
C CYS A 142 0.33 -6.09 -9.79
N VAL A 143 -0.66 -5.39 -9.18
CA VAL A 143 -1.10 -5.66 -7.80
C VAL A 143 -1.64 -7.07 -7.65
N TYR A 144 -2.39 -7.57 -8.66
CA TYR A 144 -2.97 -8.91 -8.62
C TYR A 144 -1.93 -10.06 -8.64
N SER A 145 -0.67 -9.75 -8.94
CA SER A 145 0.46 -10.69 -8.85
C SER A 145 1.09 -10.77 -7.45
N MET A 146 0.75 -9.86 -6.55
CA MET A 146 1.31 -9.74 -5.20
C MET A 146 0.59 -10.70 -4.23
N LYS A 147 0.76 -12.02 -4.41
CA LYS A 147 0.00 -13.08 -3.71
C LYS A 147 0.13 -13.08 -2.19
N LYS A 148 1.19 -12.46 -1.64
CA LYS A 148 1.39 -12.33 -0.19
C LYS A 148 0.77 -11.06 0.40
N LEU A 149 0.02 -10.29 -0.41
CA LEU A 149 -0.57 -9.05 0.06
C LEU A 149 -1.64 -9.32 1.11
N VAL A 150 -1.47 -8.70 2.28
CA VAL A 150 -2.35 -8.80 3.45
C VAL A 150 -3.14 -7.50 3.66
N PHE A 151 -2.56 -6.38 3.25
CA PHE A 151 -3.12 -5.04 3.39
C PHE A 151 -3.04 -4.29 2.07
N LEU A 152 -4.20 -3.85 1.56
CA LEU A 152 -4.32 -2.99 0.39
C LEU A 152 -5.19 -1.77 0.73
N HIS A 153 -4.61 -0.58 0.60
CA HIS A 153 -5.29 0.69 0.84
C HIS A 153 -5.23 1.56 -0.41
N VAL A 154 -6.37 1.79 -1.04
CA VAL A 154 -6.52 2.57 -2.29
C VAL A 154 -7.64 3.61 -2.13
N ALA A 155 -7.93 4.04 -0.90
CA ALA A 155 -8.92 5.07 -0.61
C ALA A 155 -8.57 6.43 -1.23
N CYS A 156 -9.56 7.29 -1.38
CA CYS A 156 -9.39 8.65 -1.91
C CYS A 156 -8.66 8.64 -3.26
N ASN A 157 -9.20 7.86 -4.20
CA ASN A 157 -8.75 7.78 -5.57
C ASN A 157 -9.94 8.04 -6.52
N ARG A 158 -9.89 7.53 -7.75
CA ARG A 158 -10.94 7.63 -8.76
C ARG A 158 -11.38 6.27 -9.27
N LEU A 159 -11.32 5.23 -8.40
CA LEU A 159 -11.65 3.87 -8.81
C LEU A 159 -13.11 3.79 -9.25
N GLU A 160 -13.35 3.34 -10.47
CA GLU A 160 -14.70 3.10 -11.03
C GLU A 160 -15.20 1.69 -10.71
N ASN A 161 -14.29 0.74 -10.57
CA ASN A 161 -14.60 -0.66 -10.25
C ASN A 161 -13.42 -1.37 -9.61
N ILE A 162 -13.71 -2.57 -9.10
CA ILE A 162 -12.71 -3.55 -8.67
C ILE A 162 -12.80 -4.73 -9.64
N ALA A 163 -11.69 -5.08 -10.30
CA ALA A 163 -11.69 -6.18 -11.26
C ALA A 163 -11.83 -7.54 -10.57
N GLU A 164 -12.41 -8.52 -11.27
CA GLU A 164 -12.57 -9.90 -10.80
C GLU A 164 -11.24 -10.56 -10.41
N HIS A 165 -10.13 -10.07 -10.96
CA HIS A 165 -8.77 -10.52 -10.62
C HIS A 165 -8.42 -10.32 -9.13
N ILE A 166 -9.21 -9.57 -8.36
CA ILE A 166 -9.03 -9.38 -6.91
C ILE A 166 -8.96 -10.70 -6.15
N GLN A 167 -9.64 -11.75 -6.63
CA GLN A 167 -9.60 -13.10 -6.06
C GLN A 167 -8.19 -13.68 -5.93
N ALA A 168 -7.25 -13.18 -6.76
CA ALA A 168 -5.86 -13.62 -6.71
C ALA A 168 -5.12 -13.26 -5.41
N LEU A 169 -5.65 -12.29 -4.65
CA LEU A 169 -5.10 -11.82 -3.39
C LEU A 169 -5.64 -12.65 -2.20
N ALA A 170 -5.51 -13.96 -2.26
CA ALA A 170 -6.13 -14.89 -1.32
C ALA A 170 -5.70 -14.73 0.16
N ASP A 171 -4.59 -14.02 0.42
CA ASP A 171 -4.10 -13.72 1.77
C ASP A 171 -4.58 -12.36 2.30
N LEU A 172 -5.36 -11.61 1.49
CA LEU A 172 -5.80 -10.26 1.85
C LEU A 172 -6.73 -10.29 3.08
N LYS A 173 -6.38 -9.49 4.10
CA LYS A 173 -7.15 -9.33 5.34
C LYS A 173 -7.80 -7.96 5.44
N ILE A 174 -7.19 -6.96 4.85
CA ILE A 174 -7.66 -5.58 4.91
C ILE A 174 -7.68 -5.02 3.49
N LEU A 175 -8.88 -4.62 3.05
CA LEU A 175 -9.11 -3.88 1.82
C LEU A 175 -9.83 -2.58 2.14
N ILE A 176 -9.20 -1.44 1.83
CA ILE A 176 -9.76 -0.11 2.04
C ILE A 176 -9.80 0.60 0.69
N VAL A 177 -11.01 0.86 0.20
CA VAL A 177 -11.30 1.53 -1.08
C VAL A 177 -12.35 2.63 -0.89
N GLU A 178 -12.46 3.18 0.32
CA GLU A 178 -13.37 4.29 0.62
C GLU A 178 -13.07 5.54 -0.21
N GLU A 179 -14.05 6.43 -0.35
CA GLU A 179 -13.91 7.67 -1.12
C GLU A 179 -13.37 7.41 -2.55
N ASN A 180 -14.15 6.64 -3.33
CA ASN A 180 -13.91 6.37 -4.74
C ASN A 180 -15.24 6.49 -5.51
N CYS A 181 -15.30 6.03 -6.76
CA CYS A 181 -16.49 6.06 -7.62
C CYS A 181 -16.96 4.63 -7.97
N ILE A 182 -16.83 3.67 -7.06
CA ILE A 182 -17.12 2.27 -7.32
C ILE A 182 -18.64 2.06 -7.35
N HIS A 183 -19.16 1.57 -8.49
CA HIS A 183 -20.60 1.36 -8.68
C HIS A 183 -21.07 -0.04 -8.24
N CYS A 184 -20.18 -1.03 -8.31
CA CYS A 184 -20.49 -2.41 -7.93
C CYS A 184 -19.28 -3.15 -7.38
N LEU A 185 -19.54 -4.13 -6.50
CA LEU A 185 -18.52 -5.04 -6.01
C LEU A 185 -18.52 -6.31 -6.88
N PRO A 186 -17.33 -6.79 -7.33
CA PRO A 186 -17.26 -7.99 -8.13
C PRO A 186 -17.58 -9.23 -7.29
N LYS A 187 -18.19 -10.22 -7.91
CA LYS A 187 -18.47 -11.51 -7.27
C LYS A 187 -17.21 -12.16 -6.68
N MET A 188 -16.09 -12.07 -7.40
CA MET A 188 -14.83 -12.68 -6.99
C MET A 188 -14.22 -12.06 -5.74
N LEU A 189 -14.63 -10.85 -5.34
CA LEU A 189 -14.28 -10.28 -4.03
C LEU A 189 -14.72 -11.20 -2.87
N CYS A 190 -15.87 -11.87 -3.03
CA CYS A 190 -16.43 -12.73 -2.00
C CYS A 190 -15.62 -14.00 -1.70
N TYR A 191 -14.65 -14.33 -2.56
CA TYR A 191 -13.73 -15.45 -2.34
C TYR A 191 -12.52 -15.06 -1.46
N LEU A 192 -12.39 -13.80 -1.08
CA LEU A 192 -11.35 -13.33 -0.14
C LEU A 192 -11.76 -13.68 1.31
N THR A 193 -11.89 -14.95 1.61
CA THR A 193 -12.41 -15.45 2.89
C THR A 193 -11.55 -15.12 4.11
N LYS A 194 -10.34 -14.61 3.91
CA LYS A 194 -9.48 -14.09 4.99
C LYS A 194 -9.74 -12.63 5.34
N LEU A 195 -10.64 -11.95 4.61
CA LEU A 195 -10.92 -10.53 4.80
C LEU A 195 -11.54 -10.28 6.18
N GLU A 196 -10.90 -9.46 6.98
CA GLU A 196 -11.31 -9.05 8.33
C GLU A 196 -11.84 -7.60 8.36
N LEU A 197 -11.41 -6.78 7.40
CA LEU A 197 -11.87 -5.42 7.17
C LEU A 197 -12.08 -5.18 5.68
N LEU A 198 -13.29 -4.79 5.31
CA LEU A 198 -13.64 -4.29 3.99
C LEU A 198 -14.25 -2.90 4.17
N ASN A 199 -13.54 -1.88 3.73
CA ASN A 199 -14.07 -0.51 3.75
C ASN A 199 -14.35 -0.04 2.33
N VAL A 200 -15.65 0.11 2.04
CA VAL A 200 -16.20 0.63 0.77
C VAL A 200 -17.08 1.86 1.02
N ASP A 201 -16.94 2.54 2.14
CA ASP A 201 -17.67 3.76 2.46
C ASP A 201 -17.46 4.83 1.37
N TYR A 202 -18.43 5.72 1.21
CA TYR A 202 -18.34 6.84 0.28
C TYR A 202 -17.99 6.42 -1.15
N ASN A 203 -18.81 5.51 -1.71
CA ASN A 203 -18.76 5.08 -3.11
C ASN A 203 -20.17 5.18 -3.73
N ASP A 204 -20.34 4.69 -4.95
CA ASP A 204 -21.61 4.72 -5.70
C ASP A 204 -22.29 3.34 -5.74
N ILE A 205 -22.05 2.48 -4.74
CA ILE A 205 -22.53 1.10 -4.69
C ILE A 205 -24.05 1.09 -4.45
N GLN A 206 -24.77 0.40 -5.33
CA GLN A 206 -26.23 0.24 -5.24
C GLN A 206 -26.63 -1.13 -4.70
N ASN A 207 -25.86 -2.17 -4.97
CA ASN A 207 -26.12 -3.54 -4.57
C ASN A 207 -24.82 -4.25 -4.16
N VAL A 208 -24.97 -5.36 -3.44
CA VAL A 208 -23.88 -6.24 -3.07
C VAL A 208 -24.06 -7.62 -3.69
N PRO A 209 -22.97 -8.35 -4.01
CA PRO A 209 -23.05 -9.70 -4.55
C PRO A 209 -23.76 -10.65 -3.57
N ALA A 210 -24.56 -11.57 -4.09
CA ALA A 210 -25.24 -12.59 -3.26
C ALA A 210 -24.24 -13.41 -2.43
N GLU A 211 -23.06 -13.67 -2.99
CA GLU A 211 -21.98 -14.41 -2.37
C GLU A 211 -21.29 -13.69 -1.20
N MET A 212 -21.64 -12.43 -0.92
CA MET A 212 -21.00 -11.63 0.15
C MET A 212 -21.13 -12.29 1.53
N HIS A 213 -22.14 -13.12 1.75
CA HIS A 213 -22.29 -13.91 2.97
C HIS A 213 -21.12 -14.90 3.23
N GLN A 214 -20.27 -15.17 2.23
CA GLN A 214 -19.08 -16.02 2.37
C GLN A 214 -17.94 -15.31 3.11
N LEU A 215 -17.98 -13.97 3.21
CA LEU A 215 -17.01 -13.16 3.94
C LEU A 215 -17.22 -13.23 5.46
N ASN A 216 -17.17 -14.43 6.01
CA ASN A 216 -17.57 -14.74 7.38
C ASN A 216 -16.61 -14.19 8.47
N ARG A 217 -15.46 -13.65 8.09
CA ARG A 217 -14.54 -12.94 8.99
C ARG A 217 -14.86 -11.47 9.17
N LEU A 218 -15.74 -10.90 8.34
CA LEU A 218 -16.34 -9.60 8.59
C LEU A 218 -17.43 -9.81 9.65
N GLN A 219 -17.14 -9.48 10.92
CA GLN A 219 -17.98 -9.89 12.04
C GLN A 219 -19.12 -8.91 12.34
N LYS A 220 -19.02 -7.66 11.89
CA LYS A 220 -19.98 -6.60 12.17
C LYS A 220 -20.04 -5.55 11.05
N LEU A 221 -21.12 -4.77 11.03
CA LEU A 221 -21.09 -3.46 10.39
C LEU A 221 -20.25 -2.54 11.29
N ALA A 222 -19.29 -1.87 10.69
CA ALA A 222 -18.38 -1.00 11.39
C ALA A 222 -18.63 0.46 10.97
N SER A 223 -18.57 1.38 11.92
CA SER A 223 -18.73 2.82 11.70
C SER A 223 -17.45 3.62 11.97
N HIS A 224 -16.52 3.05 12.74
CA HIS A 224 -15.24 3.71 13.01
C HIS A 224 -14.18 3.19 12.04
N PRO A 225 -13.42 4.03 11.33
CA PRO A 225 -12.52 3.64 10.23
C PRO A 225 -11.50 2.54 10.55
N LEU A 226 -11.11 2.41 11.82
CA LEU A 226 -10.14 1.41 12.28
C LEU A 226 -10.77 0.10 12.77
N ASP A 227 -12.10 0.04 12.82
CA ASP A 227 -12.80 -1.16 13.26
C ASP A 227 -12.80 -2.24 12.19
N LYS A 228 -12.53 -3.47 12.61
CA LYS A 228 -12.70 -4.63 11.73
C LYS A 228 -14.18 -4.85 11.44
N GLY A 229 -14.48 -5.24 10.20
CA GLY A 229 -15.84 -5.50 9.74
C GLY A 229 -16.10 -4.95 8.35
N LEU A 230 -17.37 -4.83 8.01
CA LEU A 230 -17.84 -4.21 6.79
C LEU A 230 -18.17 -2.74 7.03
N HIS A 231 -17.53 -1.85 6.27
CA HIS A 231 -17.89 -0.44 6.15
C HIS A 231 -18.52 -0.23 4.78
N ILE A 232 -19.79 0.15 4.73
CA ILE A 232 -20.57 0.30 3.50
C ILE A 232 -21.49 1.54 3.56
N MET A 233 -21.23 2.42 4.51
CA MET A 233 -22.01 3.63 4.70
C MET A 233 -21.79 4.63 3.56
N HIS A 234 -22.72 5.58 3.42
CA HIS A 234 -22.61 6.63 2.39
C HIS A 234 -22.51 6.09 0.95
N ASN A 235 -23.22 4.99 0.68
CA ASN A 235 -23.45 4.46 -0.66
C ASN A 235 -24.95 4.59 -1.00
N PRO A 236 -25.33 4.77 -2.28
CA PRO A 236 -26.73 4.88 -2.72
C PRO A 236 -27.40 3.48 -2.80
N LEU A 237 -27.31 2.70 -1.72
CA LEU A 237 -27.84 1.34 -1.68
C LEU A 237 -29.35 1.31 -1.97
N LEU A 238 -29.74 0.41 -2.86
CA LEU A 238 -31.14 0.18 -3.21
C LEU A 238 -31.83 -0.71 -2.18
N LYS A 239 -33.19 -0.65 -2.14
CA LYS A 239 -34.00 -1.62 -1.44
C LYS A 239 -33.93 -2.98 -2.17
N PRO A 240 -33.96 -4.10 -1.45
CA PRO A 240 -34.13 -4.21 0.01
C PRO A 240 -32.82 -4.16 0.81
N ILE A 241 -31.65 -4.10 0.16
CA ILE A 241 -30.33 -4.16 0.83
C ILE A 241 -30.21 -3.08 1.91
N LYS A 242 -30.62 -1.85 1.59
CA LYS A 242 -30.57 -0.74 2.54
C LYS A 242 -31.37 -1.01 3.81
N GLU A 243 -32.60 -1.54 3.66
CA GLU A 243 -33.48 -1.84 4.81
C GLU A 243 -32.96 -3.03 5.64
N VAL A 244 -32.40 -4.04 4.97
CA VAL A 244 -31.84 -5.22 5.63
C VAL A 244 -30.59 -4.88 6.44
N LEU A 245 -29.79 -3.93 6.00
CA LEU A 245 -28.60 -3.46 6.72
C LEU A 245 -28.94 -2.79 8.06
N ASP A 246 -30.15 -2.23 8.23
CA ASP A 246 -30.60 -1.68 9.51
C ASP A 246 -30.65 -2.78 10.61
N GLY A 247 -30.82 -4.04 10.22
CA GLY A 247 -30.75 -5.21 11.09
C GLY A 247 -29.32 -5.73 11.34
N GLY A 248 -28.32 -5.06 10.79
CA GLY A 248 -26.89 -5.41 10.93
C GLY A 248 -26.39 -6.42 9.89
N LEU A 249 -25.12 -6.75 9.98
CA LEU A 249 -24.43 -7.59 9.00
C LEU A 249 -25.03 -9.01 8.92
N GLN A 250 -25.45 -9.57 10.05
CA GLN A 250 -26.03 -10.90 10.06
C GLN A 250 -27.40 -10.95 9.35
N ALA A 251 -28.19 -9.88 9.47
CA ALA A 251 -29.45 -9.75 8.72
C ALA A 251 -29.19 -9.72 7.22
N LEU A 252 -28.18 -8.97 6.78
CA LEU A 252 -27.75 -8.95 5.39
C LEU A 252 -27.34 -10.34 4.90
N TYR A 253 -26.50 -11.06 5.65
CA TYR A 253 -26.04 -12.39 5.27
C TYR A 253 -27.17 -13.42 5.19
N ASN A 254 -28.15 -13.35 6.11
CA ASN A 254 -29.32 -14.21 6.08
C ASN A 254 -30.19 -13.92 4.84
N TYR A 255 -30.41 -12.66 4.53
CA TYR A 255 -31.12 -12.24 3.32
C TYR A 255 -30.44 -12.75 2.05
N LEU A 256 -29.12 -12.57 1.92
CA LEU A 256 -28.34 -12.98 0.74
C LEU A 256 -28.29 -14.51 0.56
N LYS A 257 -28.45 -15.30 1.64
CA LYS A 257 -28.50 -16.76 1.55
C LYS A 257 -29.87 -17.29 1.09
N GLY A 258 -30.92 -16.51 1.28
CA GLY A 258 -32.29 -16.91 0.95
C GLY A 258 -32.70 -16.54 -0.50
N ASN A 259 -31.88 -15.73 -1.17
CA ASN A 259 -32.08 -15.31 -2.55
C ASN A 259 -31.01 -15.91 -3.46
#